data_137aa6130695687a6169a1e555fc1f26
#
_entry.id   137aa6130695687a6169a1e555fc1f26
#
_cell.length_a   1.000
_cell.length_b   1.000
_cell.length_c   1.000
_cell.angle_alpha   90.00
_cell.angle_beta   90.00
_cell.angle_gamma   90.00
#
_symmetry.space_group_name_H-M   'P 1'
#
loop_
_entity.id
_entity.type
_entity.pdbx_description
1 polymer ?
#
loop_
_entity_poly.entity_id
_entity_poly.type
_entity_poly.pdbx_seq_one_letter_code
_entity_poly.pdbx_strand_id
1 'polypeptide(L)'
;MRLRYLIFAVAALVLGTTGPLSAEETMNGPVYIVTYFDVAPNAVQQSAGIVRDFVDASRKEDGNAGFEAFAELGRPSRFATLEIWRDKKSADAHSAGTAAAAFRSKLQPLMIGGFGARPHGGLSAAAPKGQLPVDALYVLTHVDVFPTYKDQAIELVKAQADAARKDDGNLRYDVVQWDGHPNHFTLVEVWRDRKAFDTSVTTPHNKEFRDKLTPLEGALYDERLYQLAR
;
A
#
# COMPACT_ATOMS: atom_id res chain seq x y z
N MET A 1 -44.93 -64.65 -19.48
CA MET A 1 -44.10 -64.13 -18.38
C MET A 1 -43.30 -63.00 -18.92
N ARG A 2 -43.64 -61.76 -18.64
CA ARG A 2 -42.90 -60.56 -19.08
C ARG A 2 -42.23 -59.94 -17.86
N LEU A 3 -40.92 -60.00 -17.81
CA LEU A 3 -40.09 -59.47 -16.74
C LEU A 3 -39.86 -57.92 -16.98
N ARG A 4 -40.36 -57.11 -16.04
CA ARG A 4 -40.15 -55.64 -16.07
C ARG A 4 -38.93 -55.31 -15.25
N TYR A 5 -37.92 -54.75 -15.90
CA TYR A 5 -36.75 -54.15 -15.21
C TYR A 5 -37.10 -52.75 -14.72
N LEU A 6 -37.00 -52.53 -13.41
CA LEU A 6 -37.01 -51.20 -12.80
C LEU A 6 -35.60 -50.63 -12.87
N ILE A 7 -35.45 -49.45 -13.50
CA ILE A 7 -34.24 -48.67 -13.51
C ILE A 7 -34.32 -47.69 -12.35
N PHE A 8 -33.46 -47.84 -11.33
CA PHE A 8 -33.27 -46.85 -10.28
C PHE A 8 -32.29 -45.80 -10.79
N ALA A 9 -32.77 -44.56 -10.96
CA ALA A 9 -31.91 -43.41 -11.19
C ALA A 9 -31.35 -42.91 -9.84
N VAL A 10 -30.03 -43.04 -9.65
CA VAL A 10 -29.30 -42.45 -8.52
C VAL A 10 -28.97 -41.02 -8.88
N ALA A 11 -29.65 -40.05 -8.26
CA ALA A 11 -29.31 -38.66 -8.34
C ALA A 11 -28.08 -38.40 -7.42
N ALA A 12 -26.92 -38.14 -8.01
CA ALA A 12 -25.73 -37.70 -7.29
C ALA A 12 -25.90 -36.23 -6.92
N LEU A 13 -26.07 -35.96 -5.63
CA LEU A 13 -26.06 -34.61 -5.06
C LEU A 13 -24.61 -34.15 -4.99
N VAL A 14 -24.20 -33.25 -5.89
CA VAL A 14 -22.90 -32.58 -5.83
C VAL A 14 -23.00 -31.49 -4.78
N LEU A 15 -22.53 -31.79 -3.58
CA LEU A 15 -22.24 -30.78 -2.55
C LEU A 15 -21.03 -29.97 -3.00
N GLY A 16 -21.27 -28.77 -3.52
CA GLY A 16 -20.24 -27.79 -3.77
C GLY A 16 -19.64 -27.35 -2.44
N THR A 17 -18.40 -27.78 -2.16
CA THR A 17 -17.60 -27.27 -1.05
C THR A 17 -17.11 -25.88 -1.42
N THR A 18 -17.74 -24.83 -0.89
CA THR A 18 -17.15 -23.50 -0.85
C THR A 18 -16.01 -23.53 0.17
N GLY A 19 -14.81 -23.92 -0.29
CA GLY A 19 -13.60 -23.73 0.50
C GLY A 19 -13.35 -22.25 0.74
N PRO A 20 -12.65 -21.89 1.84
CA PRO A 20 -12.25 -20.50 2.06
C PRO A 20 -11.39 -20.06 0.88
N LEU A 21 -11.68 -18.87 0.32
CA LEU A 21 -10.86 -18.20 -0.68
C LEU A 21 -9.42 -18.18 -0.16
N SER A 22 -8.52 -18.84 -0.85
CA SER A 22 -7.11 -18.89 -0.46
C SER A 22 -6.48 -17.50 -0.66
N ALA A 23 -5.46 -17.19 0.14
CA ALA A 23 -4.69 -15.93 0.03
C ALA A 23 -4.11 -15.68 -1.38
N GLU A 24 -4.13 -16.68 -2.25
CA GLU A 24 -3.68 -16.63 -3.64
C GLU A 24 -4.62 -15.81 -4.57
N GLU A 25 -5.91 -15.65 -4.21
CA GLU A 25 -6.87 -14.86 -5.01
C GLU A 25 -6.71 -13.34 -4.86
N THR A 26 -6.07 -12.86 -3.79
CA THR A 26 -5.82 -11.42 -3.58
C THR A 26 -4.67 -10.87 -4.45
N MET A 27 -3.88 -11.73 -5.10
CA MET A 27 -2.68 -11.36 -5.87
C MET A 27 -2.91 -11.23 -7.39
N ASN A 28 -4.15 -11.30 -7.87
CA ASN A 28 -4.49 -11.13 -9.29
C ASN A 28 -4.67 -9.65 -9.72
N GLY A 29 -4.46 -8.71 -8.82
CA GLY A 29 -4.57 -7.27 -9.04
C GLY A 29 -3.23 -6.54 -8.92
N PRO A 30 -3.26 -5.19 -8.95
CA PRO A 30 -2.08 -4.39 -8.74
C PRO A 30 -1.40 -4.67 -7.39
N VAL A 31 -0.07 -4.74 -7.43
CA VAL A 31 0.78 -4.91 -6.25
C VAL A 31 1.37 -3.56 -5.87
N TYR A 32 1.26 -3.22 -4.61
CA TYR A 32 1.83 -2.01 -4.03
C TYR A 32 3.01 -2.41 -3.15
N ILE A 33 4.19 -1.81 -3.35
CA ILE A 33 5.35 -2.05 -2.49
C ILE A 33 5.73 -0.74 -1.83
N VAL A 34 5.62 -0.70 -0.51
CA VAL A 34 6.10 0.43 0.30
C VAL A 34 7.42 0.02 0.93
N THR A 35 8.48 0.75 0.62
CA THR A 35 9.81 0.46 1.15
C THR A 35 10.30 1.64 1.99
N TYR A 36 10.82 1.36 3.19
CA TYR A 36 11.42 2.33 4.08
C TYR A 36 12.91 2.06 4.24
N PHE A 37 13.71 3.13 4.30
CA PHE A 37 15.14 3.05 4.58
C PHE A 37 15.68 4.35 5.13
N ASP A 38 16.70 4.25 5.97
CA ASP A 38 17.39 5.37 6.60
C ASP A 38 18.82 5.42 6.09
N VAL A 39 19.29 6.63 5.75
CA VAL A 39 20.67 6.87 5.33
C VAL A 39 21.41 7.73 6.35
N ALA A 40 22.73 7.72 6.30
CA ALA A 40 23.53 8.60 7.13
C ALA A 40 23.22 10.09 6.82
N PRO A 41 23.12 10.96 7.83
CA PRO A 41 22.75 12.36 7.63
C PRO A 41 23.62 13.12 6.60
N ASN A 42 24.89 12.78 6.51
CA ASN A 42 25.84 13.36 5.55
C ASN A 42 25.70 12.77 4.13
N ALA A 43 24.93 11.69 3.95
CA ALA A 43 24.71 11.03 2.66
C ALA A 43 23.37 11.39 2.00
N VAL A 44 22.55 12.24 2.60
CA VAL A 44 21.18 12.57 2.13
C VAL A 44 21.16 13.01 0.68
N GLN A 45 22.01 13.97 0.28
CA GLN A 45 22.04 14.50 -1.10
C GLN A 45 22.45 13.43 -2.12
N GLN A 46 23.46 12.64 -1.79
CA GLN A 46 23.92 11.55 -2.65
C GLN A 46 22.84 10.49 -2.78
N SER A 47 22.20 10.12 -1.68
CA SER A 47 21.12 9.13 -1.66
C SER A 47 19.91 9.60 -2.46
N ALA A 48 19.52 10.87 -2.35
CA ALA A 48 18.43 11.44 -3.14
C ALA A 48 18.72 11.34 -4.65
N GLY A 49 19.95 11.55 -5.10
CA GLY A 49 20.34 11.33 -6.50
C GLY A 49 20.17 9.87 -6.94
N ILE A 50 20.67 8.92 -6.13
CA ILE A 50 20.55 7.48 -6.42
C ILE A 50 19.07 7.05 -6.47
N VAL A 51 18.26 7.58 -5.57
CA VAL A 51 16.81 7.31 -5.52
C VAL A 51 16.10 7.83 -6.76
N ARG A 52 16.40 9.05 -7.21
CA ARG A 52 15.80 9.61 -8.45
C ARG A 52 16.16 8.77 -9.67
N ASP A 53 17.43 8.41 -9.85
CA ASP A 53 17.87 7.58 -10.96
C ASP A 53 17.12 6.23 -10.98
N PHE A 54 16.90 5.65 -9.80
CA PHE A 54 16.15 4.41 -9.65
C PHE A 54 14.68 4.57 -10.02
N VAL A 55 14.01 5.62 -9.54
CA VAL A 55 12.62 5.95 -9.89
C VAL A 55 12.47 6.11 -11.41
N ASP A 56 13.39 6.87 -12.03
CA ASP A 56 13.33 7.14 -13.48
C ASP A 56 13.59 5.89 -14.33
N ALA A 57 14.43 4.98 -13.86
CA ALA A 57 14.66 3.69 -14.51
C ALA A 57 13.43 2.79 -14.37
N SER A 58 12.89 2.65 -13.16
CA SER A 58 11.79 1.75 -12.84
C SER A 58 10.48 2.15 -13.51
N ARG A 59 10.24 3.45 -13.69
CA ARG A 59 9.06 3.96 -14.43
C ARG A 59 9.01 3.53 -15.90
N LYS A 60 10.14 3.10 -16.46
CA LYS A 60 10.24 2.63 -17.85
C LYS A 60 10.06 1.13 -17.99
N GLU A 61 10.01 0.40 -16.88
CA GLU A 61 9.87 -1.05 -16.88
C GLU A 61 8.43 -1.47 -17.23
N ASP A 62 8.29 -2.60 -17.92
CA ASP A 62 6.97 -3.15 -18.27
C ASP A 62 6.21 -3.53 -16.98
N GLY A 63 4.93 -3.16 -16.97
CA GLY A 63 4.05 -3.38 -15.83
C GLY A 63 4.18 -2.37 -14.70
N ASN A 64 5.06 -1.37 -14.81
CA ASN A 64 5.03 -0.25 -13.87
C ASN A 64 3.75 0.57 -14.06
N ALA A 65 2.99 0.74 -12.98
CA ALA A 65 1.79 1.56 -12.93
C ALA A 65 1.98 2.85 -12.12
N GLY A 66 3.10 2.93 -11.36
CA GLY A 66 3.49 4.10 -10.61
C GLY A 66 4.73 3.83 -9.77
N PHE A 67 5.59 4.84 -9.64
CA PHE A 67 6.76 4.78 -8.78
C PHE A 67 7.05 6.18 -8.23
N GLU A 68 7.00 6.32 -6.93
CA GLU A 68 7.24 7.58 -6.23
C GLU A 68 8.26 7.35 -5.10
N ALA A 69 9.09 8.35 -4.85
CA ALA A 69 10.05 8.33 -3.75
C ALA A 69 9.92 9.60 -2.91
N PHE A 70 10.05 9.45 -1.63
CA PHE A 70 9.73 10.45 -0.62
C PHE A 70 10.86 10.62 0.38
N ALA A 71 11.01 11.86 0.89
CA ALA A 71 11.82 12.18 2.06
C ALA A 71 10.89 12.63 3.20
N GLU A 72 11.08 12.09 4.41
CA GLU A 72 10.23 12.40 5.58
C GLU A 72 10.44 13.85 6.01
N LEU A 73 9.33 14.58 6.23
CA LEU A 73 9.35 15.94 6.73
C LEU A 73 9.91 15.97 8.16
N GLY A 74 10.90 16.83 8.40
CA GLY A 74 11.59 16.91 9.69
C GLY A 74 12.69 15.85 9.91
N ARG A 75 12.78 14.82 9.02
CA ARG A 75 13.81 13.76 9.08
C ARG A 75 14.30 13.42 7.68
N PRO A 76 15.03 14.31 7.01
CA PRO A 76 15.38 14.19 5.60
C PRO A 76 16.31 13.00 5.26
N SER A 77 16.88 12.34 6.27
CA SER A 77 17.63 11.09 6.10
C SER A 77 16.75 9.83 6.03
N ARG A 78 15.46 9.97 6.27
CA ARG A 78 14.48 8.89 6.12
C ARG A 78 13.77 9.00 4.80
N PHE A 79 13.86 7.94 4.04
CA PHE A 79 13.23 7.82 2.74
C PHE A 79 12.14 6.75 2.77
N ALA A 80 11.16 6.93 1.90
CA ALA A 80 10.22 5.88 1.53
C ALA A 80 10.06 5.83 0.01
N THR A 81 9.74 4.65 -0.53
CA THR A 81 9.26 4.51 -1.92
C THR A 81 7.88 3.87 -1.92
N LEU A 82 7.06 4.28 -2.87
CA LEU A 82 5.82 3.61 -3.21
C LEU A 82 5.92 3.16 -4.66
N GLU A 83 5.85 1.86 -4.85
CA GLU A 83 5.84 1.22 -6.16
C GLU A 83 4.45 0.64 -6.41
N ILE A 84 3.95 0.80 -7.62
CA ILE A 84 2.69 0.20 -8.05
C ILE A 84 2.98 -0.60 -9.32
N TRP A 85 2.75 -1.90 -9.25
CA TRP A 85 2.95 -2.82 -10.35
C TRP A 85 1.62 -3.40 -10.81
N ARG A 86 1.46 -3.60 -12.11
CA ARG A 86 0.23 -4.16 -12.71
C ARG A 86 -0.16 -5.50 -12.08
N ASP A 87 0.84 -6.32 -11.73
CA ASP A 87 0.68 -7.67 -11.19
C ASP A 87 1.94 -8.10 -10.43
N LYS A 88 1.83 -9.23 -9.72
CA LYS A 88 2.95 -9.82 -8.98
C LYS A 88 4.13 -10.19 -9.87
N LYS A 89 3.88 -10.66 -11.09
CA LYS A 89 4.94 -11.05 -12.03
C LYS A 89 5.82 -9.85 -12.39
N SER A 90 5.21 -8.71 -12.66
CA SER A 90 5.93 -7.45 -12.95
C SER A 90 6.71 -6.97 -11.73
N ALA A 91 6.13 -7.04 -10.53
CA ALA A 91 6.80 -6.69 -9.27
C ALA A 91 8.02 -7.60 -8.99
N ASP A 92 7.87 -8.92 -9.18
CA ASP A 92 8.96 -9.90 -9.02
C ASP A 92 10.09 -9.66 -10.04
N ALA A 93 9.74 -9.40 -11.30
CA ALA A 93 10.70 -9.10 -12.37
C ALA A 93 11.51 -7.83 -12.05
N HIS A 94 10.84 -6.76 -11.59
CA HIS A 94 11.49 -5.54 -11.11
C HIS A 94 12.46 -5.83 -9.97
N SER A 95 12.00 -6.52 -8.93
CA SER A 95 12.79 -6.81 -7.73
C SER A 95 14.07 -7.62 -8.05
N ALA A 96 13.99 -8.52 -9.05
CA ALA A 96 15.12 -9.31 -9.55
C ALA A 96 15.95 -8.58 -10.62
N GLY A 97 15.48 -7.42 -11.09
CA GLY A 97 16.06 -6.67 -12.20
C GLY A 97 17.39 -5.99 -11.88
N THR A 98 18.11 -5.62 -12.94
CA THR A 98 19.42 -4.97 -12.83
C THR A 98 19.34 -3.57 -12.21
N ALA A 99 18.25 -2.82 -12.46
CA ALA A 99 18.04 -1.50 -11.87
C ALA A 99 17.89 -1.58 -10.34
N ALA A 100 17.10 -2.51 -9.85
CA ALA A 100 16.92 -2.75 -8.40
C ALA A 100 18.22 -3.26 -7.74
N ALA A 101 18.98 -4.12 -8.41
CA ALA A 101 20.28 -4.60 -7.92
C ALA A 101 21.30 -3.44 -7.84
N ALA A 102 21.39 -2.60 -8.87
CA ALA A 102 22.26 -1.44 -8.90
C ALA A 102 21.88 -0.40 -7.83
N PHE A 103 20.59 -0.15 -7.64
CA PHE A 103 20.08 0.73 -6.60
C PHE A 103 20.52 0.26 -5.22
N ARG A 104 20.26 -1.01 -4.87
CA ARG A 104 20.66 -1.59 -3.59
C ARG A 104 22.18 -1.51 -3.37
N SER A 105 22.97 -1.86 -4.37
CA SER A 105 24.43 -1.82 -4.29
C SER A 105 24.99 -0.41 -4.04
N LYS A 106 24.42 0.60 -4.72
CA LYS A 106 24.84 2.00 -4.56
C LYS A 106 24.42 2.61 -3.22
N LEU A 107 23.23 2.21 -2.73
CA LEU A 107 22.66 2.81 -1.53
C LEU A 107 23.17 2.14 -0.24
N GLN A 108 23.42 0.83 -0.27
CA GLN A 108 23.82 0.04 0.90
C GLN A 108 24.97 0.69 1.74
N PRO A 109 26.07 1.19 1.15
CA PRO A 109 27.15 1.81 1.94
C PRO A 109 26.77 3.15 2.59
N LEU A 110 25.63 3.73 2.20
CA LEU A 110 25.13 5.00 2.71
C LEU A 110 24.05 4.81 3.79
N MET A 111 23.54 3.60 3.94
CA MET A 111 22.45 3.29 4.84
C MET A 111 22.93 3.10 6.29
N ILE A 112 22.06 3.47 7.23
CA ILE A 112 22.24 3.20 8.68
C ILE A 112 21.30 2.13 9.19
N GLY A 113 20.45 1.58 8.32
CA GLY A 113 19.50 0.49 8.58
C GLY A 113 19.28 -0.35 7.33
N GLY A 114 18.47 -1.40 7.43
CA GLY A 114 18.10 -2.23 6.28
C GLY A 114 16.93 -1.65 5.47
N PHE A 115 16.63 -2.25 4.32
CA PHE A 115 15.39 -2.01 3.57
C PHE A 115 14.22 -2.69 4.25
N GLY A 116 13.18 -1.92 4.57
CA GLY A 116 11.92 -2.45 5.09
C GLY A 116 10.86 -2.50 3.99
N ALA A 117 11.02 -3.38 3.00
CA ALA A 117 10.05 -3.53 1.91
C ALA A 117 8.80 -4.29 2.39
N ARG A 118 7.63 -3.74 2.11
CA ARG A 118 6.33 -4.31 2.48
C ARG A 118 5.45 -4.41 1.24
N PRO A 119 5.25 -5.62 0.69
CA PRO A 119 4.31 -5.85 -0.41
C PRO A 119 2.87 -5.83 0.11
N HIS A 120 1.96 -5.24 -0.67
CA HIS A 120 0.55 -5.11 -0.32
C HIS A 120 -0.33 -5.41 -1.54
N GLY A 121 -1.52 -5.93 -1.26
CA GLY A 121 -2.64 -5.91 -2.20
C GLY A 121 -3.49 -4.66 -2.02
N GLY A 122 -4.10 -4.17 -3.10
CA GLY A 122 -5.05 -3.04 -3.04
C GLY A 122 -6.35 -3.45 -2.35
N LEU A 123 -6.74 -2.75 -1.29
CA LEU A 123 -8.00 -2.98 -0.57
C LEU A 123 -9.07 -1.96 -0.95
N SER A 124 -8.70 -0.68 -1.02
CA SER A 124 -9.51 0.42 -1.54
C SER A 124 -8.58 1.43 -2.19
N ALA A 125 -8.37 1.30 -3.50
CA ALA A 125 -7.51 2.18 -4.27
C ALA A 125 -8.29 2.82 -5.41
N ALA A 126 -7.96 4.07 -5.73
CA ALA A 126 -8.56 4.83 -6.81
C ALA A 126 -7.47 5.58 -7.59
N ALA A 127 -7.73 5.87 -8.86
CA ALA A 127 -6.83 6.72 -9.62
C ALA A 127 -6.71 8.10 -8.96
N PRO A 128 -5.51 8.69 -8.94
CA PRO A 128 -5.32 10.05 -8.44
C PRO A 128 -6.21 11.06 -9.20
N LYS A 129 -6.67 12.09 -8.50
CA LYS A 129 -7.43 13.17 -9.10
C LYS A 129 -6.51 14.11 -9.90
N GLY A 130 -6.31 13.80 -11.15
CA GLY A 130 -5.46 14.59 -12.04
C GLY A 130 -3.96 14.43 -11.77
N GLN A 131 -3.17 15.38 -12.28
CA GLN A 131 -1.73 15.40 -12.08
C GLN A 131 -1.39 15.88 -10.66
N LEU A 132 -0.57 15.11 -9.94
CA LEU A 132 -0.15 15.46 -8.60
C LEU A 132 0.83 16.65 -8.62
N PRO A 133 0.58 17.71 -7.83
CA PRO A 133 1.50 18.84 -7.71
C PRO A 133 2.86 18.40 -7.16
N VAL A 134 3.92 19.09 -7.58
CA VAL A 134 5.29 18.76 -7.15
C VAL A 134 5.50 19.02 -5.65
N ASP A 135 4.75 19.94 -5.08
CA ASP A 135 4.76 20.36 -3.68
C ASP A 135 3.60 19.76 -2.86
N ALA A 136 2.90 18.78 -3.42
CA ALA A 136 1.88 18.02 -2.69
C ALA A 136 2.46 17.38 -1.41
N LEU A 137 1.62 17.30 -0.39
CA LEU A 137 1.95 16.57 0.82
C LEU A 137 1.56 15.10 0.66
N TYR A 138 2.52 14.22 0.90
CA TYR A 138 2.30 12.77 0.95
C TYR A 138 2.26 12.29 2.39
N VAL A 139 1.34 11.39 2.69
CA VAL A 139 1.20 10.79 4.01
C VAL A 139 1.15 9.28 3.87
N LEU A 140 2.00 8.59 4.61
CA LEU A 140 1.99 7.14 4.73
C LEU A 140 1.69 6.80 6.18
N THR A 141 0.57 6.10 6.40
CA THR A 141 0.14 5.73 7.74
C THR A 141 0.05 4.22 7.87
N HIS A 142 0.70 3.64 8.87
CA HIS A 142 0.52 2.25 9.24
C HIS A 142 -0.57 2.10 10.27
N VAL A 143 -1.49 1.18 10.00
CA VAL A 143 -2.59 0.80 10.87
C VAL A 143 -2.47 -0.69 11.15
N ASP A 144 -2.10 -1.05 12.37
CA ASP A 144 -1.99 -2.42 12.83
C ASP A 144 -3.05 -2.68 13.88
N VAL A 145 -3.97 -3.61 13.61
CA VAL A 145 -5.01 -3.98 14.56
C VAL A 145 -4.77 -5.39 15.11
N PHE A 146 -5.36 -5.70 16.24
CA PHE A 146 -5.36 -7.10 16.70
C PHE A 146 -6.02 -8.01 15.66
N PRO A 147 -5.50 -9.22 15.40
CA PRO A 147 -5.99 -10.10 14.33
C PRO A 147 -7.50 -10.40 14.40
N THR A 148 -8.08 -10.42 15.61
CA THR A 148 -9.50 -10.63 15.85
C THR A 148 -10.39 -9.50 15.31
N TYR A 149 -9.84 -8.31 15.13
CA TYR A 149 -10.57 -7.12 14.64
C TYR A 149 -10.32 -6.82 13.17
N LYS A 150 -9.60 -7.69 12.45
CA LYS A 150 -9.24 -7.49 11.04
C LYS A 150 -10.45 -7.07 10.19
N ASP A 151 -11.54 -7.82 10.23
CA ASP A 151 -12.70 -7.58 9.36
C ASP A 151 -13.40 -6.26 9.70
N GLN A 152 -13.49 -5.93 10.99
CA GLN A 152 -14.02 -4.64 11.44
C GLN A 152 -13.13 -3.48 10.98
N ALA A 153 -11.81 -3.64 11.06
CA ALA A 153 -10.85 -2.63 10.60
C ALA A 153 -10.93 -2.43 9.09
N ILE A 154 -11.11 -3.50 8.29
CA ILE A 154 -11.29 -3.41 6.83
C ILE A 154 -12.45 -2.48 6.49
N GLU A 155 -13.59 -2.64 7.15
CA GLU A 155 -14.76 -1.77 6.90
C GLU A 155 -14.49 -0.32 7.33
N LEU A 156 -13.81 -0.11 8.46
CA LEU A 156 -13.46 1.23 8.93
C LEU A 156 -12.50 1.96 7.99
N VAL A 157 -11.41 1.32 7.55
CA VAL A 157 -10.42 1.96 6.67
C VAL A 157 -10.98 2.24 5.28
N LYS A 158 -11.88 1.38 4.76
CA LYS A 158 -12.61 1.63 3.50
C LYS A 158 -13.56 2.81 3.61
N ALA A 159 -14.36 2.86 4.68
CA ALA A 159 -15.29 3.96 4.91
C ALA A 159 -14.55 5.30 5.06
N GLN A 160 -13.41 5.30 5.78
CA GLN A 160 -12.54 6.47 5.89
C GLN A 160 -11.99 6.90 4.53
N ALA A 161 -11.53 5.97 3.69
CA ALA A 161 -11.03 6.30 2.36
C ALA A 161 -12.12 6.96 1.49
N ASP A 162 -13.34 6.42 1.53
CA ASP A 162 -14.49 6.95 0.77
C ASP A 162 -14.92 8.34 1.25
N ALA A 163 -14.78 8.62 2.54
CA ALA A 163 -15.06 9.94 3.11
C ALA A 163 -13.93 10.92 2.76
N ALA A 164 -12.68 10.58 3.05
CA ALA A 164 -11.52 11.45 2.84
C ALA A 164 -11.31 11.83 1.37
N ARG A 165 -11.65 10.95 0.43
CA ARG A 165 -11.64 11.28 -1.01
C ARG A 165 -12.56 12.42 -1.39
N LYS A 166 -13.52 12.80 -0.55
CA LYS A 166 -14.44 13.91 -0.78
C LYS A 166 -13.97 15.22 -0.16
N ASP A 167 -12.95 15.16 0.71
CA ASP A 167 -12.41 16.34 1.36
C ASP A 167 -11.75 17.29 0.34
N ASP A 168 -11.86 18.59 0.60
CA ASP A 168 -11.17 19.60 -0.21
C ASP A 168 -9.66 19.42 -0.08
N GLY A 169 -9.00 19.38 -1.23
CA GLY A 169 -7.55 19.20 -1.33
C GLY A 169 -7.07 17.76 -1.21
N ASN A 170 -7.95 16.76 -1.02
CA ASN A 170 -7.56 15.37 -1.20
C ASN A 170 -7.36 15.05 -2.68
N LEU A 171 -6.16 14.59 -3.03
CA LEU A 171 -5.78 14.21 -4.40
C LEU A 171 -5.71 12.69 -4.58
N ARG A 172 -5.46 11.95 -3.48
CA ARG A 172 -5.41 10.49 -3.45
C ARG A 172 -5.62 10.01 -2.01
N TYR A 173 -6.37 8.93 -1.86
CA TYR A 173 -6.47 8.21 -0.61
C TYR A 173 -6.64 6.71 -0.94
N ASP A 174 -5.58 5.95 -0.79
CA ASP A 174 -5.59 4.50 -1.01
C ASP A 174 -5.41 3.77 0.30
N VAL A 175 -6.09 2.63 0.40
CA VAL A 175 -5.88 1.65 1.46
C VAL A 175 -5.32 0.39 0.83
N VAL A 176 -4.15 -0.02 1.30
CA VAL A 176 -3.51 -1.26 0.88
C VAL A 176 -3.27 -2.17 2.09
N GLN A 177 -3.43 -3.46 1.91
CA GLN A 177 -3.32 -4.46 2.96
C GLN A 177 -2.00 -5.22 2.80
N TRP A 178 -1.23 -5.36 3.86
CA TRP A 178 0.07 -6.00 3.81
C TRP A 178 -0.06 -7.50 3.54
N ASP A 179 0.65 -7.99 2.53
CA ASP A 179 0.67 -9.41 2.17
C ASP A 179 1.28 -10.25 3.30
N GLY A 180 0.60 -11.35 3.64
CA GLY A 180 0.97 -12.21 4.78
C GLY A 180 0.64 -11.64 6.17
N HIS A 181 0.16 -10.39 6.27
CA HIS A 181 -0.23 -9.74 7.53
C HIS A 181 -1.61 -9.09 7.39
N PRO A 182 -2.70 -9.87 7.30
CA PRO A 182 -4.01 -9.37 6.89
C PRO A 182 -4.68 -8.40 7.88
N ASN A 183 -4.11 -8.22 9.07
CA ASN A 183 -4.51 -7.24 10.07
C ASN A 183 -3.65 -5.94 10.05
N HIS A 184 -2.77 -5.80 9.05
CA HIS A 184 -1.91 -4.63 8.85
C HIS A 184 -2.28 -3.92 7.56
N PHE A 185 -2.49 -2.61 7.64
CA PHE A 185 -2.87 -1.76 6.52
C PHE A 185 -1.87 -0.61 6.38
N THR A 186 -1.73 -0.13 5.15
CA THR A 186 -1.06 1.15 4.88
C THR A 186 -2.05 2.07 4.18
N LEU A 187 -2.26 3.25 4.75
CA LEU A 187 -3.00 4.34 4.11
C LEU A 187 -1.99 5.18 3.33
N VAL A 188 -2.28 5.41 2.06
CA VAL A 188 -1.45 6.22 1.15
C VAL A 188 -2.26 7.43 0.75
N GLU A 189 -1.87 8.59 1.25
CA GLU A 189 -2.60 9.82 1.05
C GLU A 189 -1.76 10.83 0.30
N VAL A 190 -2.40 11.60 -0.58
CA VAL A 190 -1.80 12.78 -1.21
C VAL A 190 -2.77 13.94 -1.06
N TRP A 191 -2.26 15.01 -0.48
CA TRP A 191 -2.99 16.24 -0.23
C TRP A 191 -2.39 17.39 -1.03
N ARG A 192 -3.22 18.30 -1.50
CA ARG A 192 -2.79 19.48 -2.25
C ARG A 192 -1.69 20.25 -1.52
N ASP A 193 -1.84 20.39 -0.20
CA ASP A 193 -0.91 21.09 0.67
C ASP A 193 -1.09 20.66 2.15
N ARG A 194 -0.21 21.13 3.01
CA ARG A 194 -0.26 20.87 4.45
C ARG A 194 -1.56 21.37 5.10
N LYS A 195 -2.10 22.50 4.66
CA LYS A 195 -3.33 23.07 5.22
C LYS A 195 -4.54 22.18 4.92
N ALA A 196 -4.63 21.61 3.72
CA ALA A 196 -5.71 20.68 3.37
C ALA A 196 -5.66 19.44 4.26
N PHE A 197 -4.47 18.87 4.48
CA PHE A 197 -4.26 17.77 5.43
C PHE A 197 -4.66 18.14 6.86
N ASP A 198 -4.13 19.23 7.41
CA ASP A 198 -4.46 19.67 8.77
C ASP A 198 -5.96 19.91 8.97
N THR A 199 -6.65 20.37 7.92
CA THR A 199 -8.11 20.50 7.93
C THR A 199 -8.79 19.14 7.98
N SER A 200 -8.36 18.17 7.16
CA SER A 200 -8.96 16.84 7.10
C SER A 200 -8.88 16.10 8.44
N VAL A 201 -7.75 16.23 9.16
CA VAL A 201 -7.54 15.62 10.50
C VAL A 201 -8.63 16.04 11.50
N THR A 202 -9.21 17.23 11.33
CA THR A 202 -10.23 17.77 12.24
C THR A 202 -11.66 17.51 11.80
N THR A 203 -11.88 16.86 10.66
CA THR A 203 -13.23 16.57 10.14
C THR A 203 -13.99 15.58 11.06
N PRO A 204 -15.33 15.65 11.07
CA PRO A 204 -16.12 14.70 11.85
C PRO A 204 -15.86 13.24 11.51
N HIS A 205 -15.74 12.91 10.21
CA HIS A 205 -15.49 11.52 9.79
C HIS A 205 -14.11 11.01 10.20
N ASN A 206 -13.07 11.88 10.20
CA ASN A 206 -11.73 11.47 10.65
C ASN A 206 -11.74 11.22 12.17
N LYS A 207 -12.36 12.09 12.95
CA LYS A 207 -12.53 11.87 14.39
C LYS A 207 -13.27 10.58 14.69
N GLU A 208 -14.40 10.36 14.01
CA GLU A 208 -15.17 9.12 14.17
C GLU A 208 -14.35 7.88 13.79
N PHE A 209 -13.59 7.95 12.70
CA PHE A 209 -12.67 6.90 12.29
C PHE A 209 -11.65 6.60 13.39
N ARG A 210 -10.96 7.63 13.92
CA ARG A 210 -9.97 7.47 14.98
C ARG A 210 -10.58 6.91 16.27
N ASP A 211 -11.75 7.40 16.68
CA ASP A 211 -12.45 6.93 17.88
C ASP A 211 -12.83 5.45 17.78
N LYS A 212 -13.25 4.99 16.57
CA LYS A 212 -13.60 3.59 16.32
C LYS A 212 -12.39 2.69 16.13
N LEU A 213 -11.31 3.21 15.58
CA LEU A 213 -10.08 2.44 15.30
C LEU A 213 -9.26 2.21 16.55
N THR A 214 -9.09 3.23 17.39
CA THR A 214 -8.21 3.18 18.58
C THR A 214 -8.40 1.96 19.46
N PRO A 215 -9.63 1.50 19.80
CA PRO A 215 -9.80 0.29 20.61
C PRO A 215 -9.43 -1.01 19.89
N LEU A 216 -9.21 -0.99 18.59
CA LEU A 216 -8.85 -2.16 17.77
C LEU A 216 -7.33 -2.25 17.55
N GLU A 217 -6.60 -1.16 17.81
CA GLU A 217 -5.17 -1.04 17.48
C GLU A 217 -4.32 -2.02 18.32
N GLY A 218 -3.47 -2.78 17.63
CA GLY A 218 -2.43 -3.64 18.21
C GLY A 218 -1.08 -2.94 18.32
N ALA A 219 -0.90 -1.83 17.59
CA ALA A 219 0.27 -0.96 17.63
C ALA A 219 -0.15 0.50 17.51
N LEU A 220 0.79 1.42 17.73
CA LEU A 220 0.53 2.85 17.58
C LEU A 220 0.20 3.18 16.11
N TYR A 221 -0.73 4.14 15.92
CA TYR A 221 -1.02 4.74 14.62
C TYR A 221 0.21 5.52 14.14
N ASP A 222 0.95 4.94 13.20
CA ASP A 222 2.22 5.48 12.72
C ASP A 222 2.00 6.30 11.44
N GLU A 223 1.65 7.57 11.62
CA GLU A 223 1.42 8.53 10.54
C GLU A 223 2.68 9.35 10.28
N ARG A 224 3.17 9.31 9.04
CA ARG A 224 4.38 10.02 8.63
C ARG A 224 4.11 10.88 7.41
N LEU A 225 4.65 12.10 7.46
CA LEU A 225 4.48 13.11 6.43
C LEU A 225 5.74 13.21 5.57
N TYR A 226 5.54 13.31 4.26
CA TYR A 226 6.60 13.28 3.28
C TYR A 226 6.43 14.35 2.22
N GLN A 227 7.54 14.65 1.55
CA GLN A 227 7.60 15.35 0.27
C GLN A 227 8.32 14.47 -0.76
N LEU A 228 8.14 14.74 -2.05
CA LEU A 228 8.90 14.03 -3.08
C LEU A 228 10.41 14.19 -2.83
N ALA A 229 11.16 13.09 -2.91
CA ALA A 229 12.61 13.12 -2.85
C ALA A 229 13.16 13.79 -4.13
N ARG A 230 13.85 14.92 -3.96
CA ARG A 230 14.41 15.76 -5.05
C ARG A 230 15.92 15.70 -5.06
#